data_a15617c22bdcf5a904bc36793bbff46e
#
_entry.id   a15617c22bdcf5a904bc36793bbff46e
#
_cell.length_a   1.000
_cell.length_b   1.000
_cell.length_c   1.000
_cell.angle_alpha   90.00
_cell.angle_beta   90.00
_cell.angle_gamma   90.00
#
_symmetry.space_group_name_H-M   'P 1'
#
loop_
_entity.id
_entity.type
_entity.pdbx_description
1 polymer ?
#
loop_
_entity_poly.entity_id
_entity_poly.type
_entity_poly.pdbx_seq_one_letter_code
_entity_poly.pdbx_strand_id
1 'polypeptide(L)'
;MSVSDIFLKDILTATKTIAMVGLSMNETRPSYFVGRYLHTRGYKIIPVNAGHGGKHFFGQLVRSSIDEIDEPVDMVDIFRKPEAVPEIVNDSLAKLKGLKTIWMQIGIKHESSAQKARQLGLNVIEDRCPKIEHQRLFGELRKA
;
A
#
# COMPACT_ATOMS: atom_id res chain seq x y z
N MET A 1 20.74 4.10 0.33
CA MET A 1 20.56 4.65 1.67
C MET A 1 19.46 3.89 2.38
N SER A 2 19.68 3.47 3.60
CA SER A 2 18.64 2.81 4.36
C SER A 2 17.66 3.83 4.93
N VAL A 3 16.41 3.42 5.02
CA VAL A 3 15.34 4.22 5.61
C VAL A 3 15.40 4.09 7.12
N SER A 4 15.29 5.20 7.85
CA SER A 4 15.35 5.15 9.31
C SER A 4 14.09 4.53 9.92
N ASP A 5 14.25 3.90 11.08
CA ASP A 5 13.13 3.31 11.80
C ASP A 5 12.13 4.36 12.27
N ILE A 6 12.61 5.54 12.63
CA ILE A 6 11.74 6.65 13.04
C ILE A 6 10.83 7.05 11.88
N PHE A 7 11.38 7.18 10.69
CA PHE A 7 10.62 7.52 9.48
C PHE A 7 9.55 6.47 9.17
N LEU A 8 9.93 5.18 9.24
CA LEU A 8 8.99 4.08 9.02
C LEU A 8 7.87 4.06 10.07
N LYS A 9 8.22 4.26 11.34
CA LYS A 9 7.23 4.32 12.41
C LYS A 9 6.24 5.46 12.20
N ASP A 10 6.74 6.63 11.80
CA ASP A 10 5.89 7.79 11.55
C ASP A 10 4.90 7.52 10.44
N ILE A 11 5.36 6.92 9.34
CA ILE A 11 4.49 6.55 8.23
C ILE A 11 3.41 5.57 8.69
N LEU A 12 3.81 4.50 9.35
CA LEU A 12 2.88 3.43 9.76
C LEU A 12 1.90 3.91 10.83
N THR A 13 2.31 4.84 11.68
CA THR A 13 1.43 5.41 12.71
C THR A 13 0.42 6.38 12.10
N ALA A 14 0.84 7.19 11.13
CA ALA A 14 -0.02 8.18 10.49
C ALA A 14 -1.00 7.57 9.47
N THR A 15 -0.72 6.36 8.99
CA THR A 15 -1.54 5.70 7.98
C THR A 15 -2.79 5.08 8.61
N LYS A 16 -3.95 5.29 7.99
CA LYS A 16 -5.22 4.68 8.39
C LYS A 16 -5.80 3.81 7.30
N THR A 17 -5.79 4.30 6.07
CA THR A 17 -6.37 3.62 4.91
C THR A 17 -5.30 3.31 3.89
N ILE A 18 -5.23 2.06 3.48
CA ILE A 18 -4.23 1.55 2.53
C ILE A 18 -4.96 0.95 1.33
N ALA A 19 -4.67 1.46 0.13
CA ALA A 19 -5.09 0.81 -1.10
C ALA A 19 -4.01 -0.21 -1.49
N MET A 20 -4.34 -1.48 -1.48
CA MET A 20 -3.40 -2.55 -1.84
C MET A 20 -3.64 -2.97 -3.28
N VAL A 21 -2.77 -2.53 -4.17
CA VAL A 21 -2.87 -2.79 -5.61
C VAL A 21 -2.20 -4.12 -5.93
N GLY A 22 -2.97 -5.04 -6.46
CA GLY A 22 -2.51 -6.40 -6.74
C GLY A 22 -2.74 -7.37 -5.60
N LEU A 23 -3.58 -7.01 -4.63
CA LEU A 23 -3.93 -7.90 -3.52
C LEU A 23 -4.65 -9.13 -4.06
N SER A 24 -4.11 -10.31 -3.74
CA SER A 24 -4.67 -11.58 -4.18
C SER A 24 -5.79 -12.04 -3.25
N MET A 25 -6.83 -12.61 -3.83
CA MET A 25 -7.88 -13.29 -3.08
C MET A 25 -7.47 -14.69 -2.64
N ASN A 26 -6.34 -15.19 -3.15
CA ASN A 26 -5.84 -16.52 -2.84
C ASN A 26 -5.07 -16.50 -1.52
N GLU A 27 -5.54 -17.26 -0.53
CA GLU A 27 -4.98 -17.31 0.82
C GLU A 27 -3.51 -17.78 0.88
N THR A 28 -3.00 -18.38 -0.18
CA THR A 28 -1.62 -18.86 -0.24
C THR A 28 -0.65 -17.80 -0.77
N ARG A 29 -1.15 -16.67 -1.26
CA ARG A 29 -0.30 -15.63 -1.84
C ARG A 29 0.24 -14.68 -0.78
N PRO A 30 1.50 -14.19 -0.95
CA PRO A 30 2.08 -13.24 0.02
C PRO A 30 1.24 -11.99 0.24
N SER A 31 0.64 -11.42 -0.82
CA SER A 31 -0.18 -10.22 -0.68
C SER A 31 -1.40 -10.45 0.22
N TYR A 32 -1.97 -11.65 0.19
CA TYR A 32 -3.07 -11.99 1.08
C TYR A 32 -2.64 -11.91 2.55
N PHE A 33 -1.50 -12.51 2.88
CA PHE A 33 -0.98 -12.49 4.25
C PHE A 33 -0.69 -11.07 4.74
N VAL A 34 -0.14 -10.24 3.87
CA VAL A 34 0.15 -8.85 4.21
C VAL A 34 -1.15 -8.08 4.46
N GLY A 35 -2.12 -8.21 3.57
CA GLY A 35 -3.41 -7.55 3.73
C GLY A 35 -4.13 -7.98 5.00
N ARG A 36 -4.16 -9.28 5.28
CA ARG A 36 -4.78 -9.81 6.49
C ARG A 36 -4.10 -9.29 7.74
N TYR A 37 -2.77 -9.32 7.77
CA TYR A 37 -2.01 -8.83 8.92
C TYR A 37 -2.35 -7.35 9.19
N LEU A 38 -2.26 -6.50 8.18
CA LEU A 38 -2.52 -5.08 8.35
C LEU A 38 -3.97 -4.82 8.75
N HIS A 39 -4.90 -5.56 8.16
CA HIS A 39 -6.30 -5.46 8.54
C HIS A 39 -6.51 -5.78 10.02
N THR A 40 -5.88 -6.84 10.53
CA THR A 40 -6.02 -7.22 11.95
C THR A 40 -5.34 -6.22 12.88
N ARG A 41 -4.44 -5.40 12.36
CA ARG A 41 -3.77 -4.33 13.13
C ARG A 41 -4.51 -3.01 13.09
N GLY A 42 -5.70 -2.98 12.48
CA GLY A 42 -6.57 -1.81 12.50
C GLY A 42 -6.52 -0.92 11.27
N TYR A 43 -5.74 -1.29 10.26
CA TYR A 43 -5.74 -0.54 9.00
C TYR A 43 -6.98 -0.88 8.19
N LYS A 44 -7.55 0.12 7.53
CA LYS A 44 -8.59 -0.11 6.53
C LYS A 44 -7.91 -0.48 5.23
N ILE A 45 -8.17 -1.68 4.73
CA ILE A 45 -7.56 -2.17 3.50
C ILE A 45 -8.58 -2.09 2.37
N ILE A 46 -8.25 -1.33 1.33
CA ILE A 46 -9.06 -1.26 0.12
C ILE A 46 -8.36 -2.13 -0.92
N PRO A 47 -8.93 -3.31 -1.24
CA PRO A 47 -8.31 -4.20 -2.22
C PRO A 47 -8.51 -3.65 -3.62
N VAL A 48 -7.44 -3.62 -4.41
CA VAL A 48 -7.51 -3.27 -5.83
C VAL A 48 -6.98 -4.45 -6.64
N ASN A 49 -7.85 -5.06 -7.43
CA ASN A 49 -7.52 -6.23 -8.24
C ASN A 49 -8.42 -6.27 -9.46
N ALA A 50 -7.83 -6.17 -10.65
CA ALA A 50 -8.56 -6.09 -11.91
C ALA A 50 -9.46 -7.31 -12.18
N GLY A 51 -9.09 -8.48 -11.65
CA GLY A 51 -9.84 -9.72 -11.89
C GLY A 51 -10.98 -9.97 -10.91
N HIS A 52 -11.15 -9.15 -9.89
CA HIS A 52 -12.08 -9.42 -8.79
C HIS A 52 -12.96 -8.23 -8.38
N GLY A 53 -13.09 -7.24 -9.26
CA GLY A 53 -13.94 -6.09 -8.97
C GLY A 53 -15.35 -6.49 -8.62
N GLY A 54 -15.95 -5.81 -7.64
CA GLY A 54 -17.30 -6.07 -7.19
C GLY A 54 -17.45 -7.13 -6.11
N LYS A 55 -16.39 -7.89 -5.81
CA LYS A 55 -16.36 -8.84 -4.69
C LYS A 55 -16.05 -8.10 -3.40
N HIS A 56 -16.34 -8.73 -2.26
CA HIS A 56 -16.00 -8.16 -0.95
C HIS A 56 -14.83 -8.92 -0.33
N PHE A 57 -13.93 -8.18 0.31
CA PHE A 57 -12.74 -8.74 0.91
C PHE A 57 -12.26 -7.82 2.04
N PHE A 58 -11.95 -8.38 3.22
CA PHE A 58 -11.60 -7.60 4.40
C PHE A 58 -12.63 -6.51 4.74
N GLY A 59 -13.91 -6.83 4.54
CA GLY A 59 -15.00 -5.90 4.80
C GLY A 59 -15.14 -4.78 3.80
N GLN A 60 -14.37 -4.82 2.71
CA GLN A 60 -14.36 -3.76 1.70
C GLN A 60 -14.70 -4.32 0.32
N LEU A 61 -15.33 -3.47 -0.48
CA LEU A 61 -15.55 -3.78 -1.89
C LEU A 61 -14.22 -3.77 -2.63
N VAL A 62 -13.93 -4.83 -3.39
CA VAL A 62 -12.75 -4.89 -4.24
C VAL A 62 -12.97 -3.97 -5.44
N ARG A 63 -12.03 -3.07 -5.67
CA ARG A 63 -12.04 -2.17 -6.84
C ARG A 63 -11.23 -2.81 -7.97
N SER A 64 -11.70 -2.66 -9.20
CA SER A 64 -10.95 -3.15 -10.37
C SER A 64 -9.74 -2.28 -10.64
N SER A 65 -9.82 -1.00 -10.29
CA SER A 65 -8.75 -0.03 -10.51
C SER A 65 -8.81 1.07 -9.47
N ILE A 66 -7.74 1.86 -9.41
CA ILE A 66 -7.65 3.01 -8.49
C ILE A 66 -8.74 4.03 -8.78
N ASP A 67 -9.17 4.17 -10.03
CA ASP A 67 -10.23 5.09 -10.43
C ASP A 67 -11.55 4.87 -9.67
N GLU A 68 -11.79 3.65 -9.23
CA GLU A 68 -13.05 3.30 -8.56
C GLU A 68 -13.05 3.64 -7.07
N ILE A 69 -11.93 4.10 -6.54
CA ILE A 69 -11.84 4.47 -5.12
C ILE A 69 -12.42 5.88 -4.96
N ASP A 70 -13.43 6.00 -4.12
CA ASP A 70 -14.16 7.26 -3.91
C ASP A 70 -13.99 7.83 -2.50
N GLU A 71 -12.99 7.37 -1.76
CA GLU A 71 -12.72 7.82 -0.41
C GLU A 71 -11.21 8.15 -0.25
N PRO A 72 -10.83 8.93 0.77
CA PRO A 72 -9.42 9.25 0.98
C PRO A 72 -8.58 8.02 1.26
N VAL A 73 -7.36 8.02 0.75
CA VAL A 73 -6.38 6.94 0.94
C VAL A 73 -5.07 7.58 1.39
N ASP A 74 -4.50 7.05 2.47
CA ASP A 74 -3.22 7.56 2.99
C ASP A 74 -2.02 6.93 2.28
N MET A 75 -2.12 5.66 1.95
CA MET A 75 -1.01 4.89 1.39
C MET A 75 -1.48 3.98 0.27
N VAL A 76 -0.66 3.88 -0.78
CA VAL A 76 -0.80 2.85 -1.82
C VAL A 76 0.32 1.85 -1.61
N ASP A 77 -0.04 0.57 -1.43
CA ASP A 77 0.92 -0.53 -1.30
C ASP A 77 0.87 -1.37 -2.57
N ILE A 78 2.00 -1.46 -3.27
CA ILE A 78 2.06 -2.01 -4.63
C ILE A 78 2.62 -3.41 -4.64
N PHE A 79 1.78 -4.37 -5.07
CA PHE A 79 2.11 -5.78 -5.30
C PHE A 79 2.05 -6.11 -6.78
N ARG A 80 2.62 -5.27 -7.62
CA ARG A 80 2.66 -5.50 -9.07
C ARG A 80 4.09 -5.45 -9.55
N LYS A 81 4.33 -6.01 -10.75
CA LYS A 81 5.67 -6.00 -11.36
C LYS A 81 6.19 -4.57 -11.50
N PRO A 82 7.52 -4.36 -11.47
CA PRO A 82 8.07 -3.01 -11.62
C PRO A 82 7.57 -2.28 -12.86
N GLU A 83 7.32 -2.98 -13.95
CA GLU A 83 6.81 -2.39 -15.19
C GLU A 83 5.43 -1.73 -15.04
N ALA A 84 4.65 -2.20 -14.05
CA ALA A 84 3.31 -1.65 -13.79
C ALA A 84 3.35 -0.44 -12.84
N VAL A 85 4.47 -0.18 -12.19
CA VAL A 85 4.58 0.87 -11.17
C VAL A 85 4.29 2.27 -11.71
N PRO A 86 4.84 2.68 -12.89
CA PRO A 86 4.58 4.04 -13.39
C PRO A 86 3.10 4.36 -13.54
N GLU A 87 2.33 3.44 -14.10
CA GLU A 87 0.89 3.66 -14.29
C GLU A 87 0.17 3.74 -12.94
N ILE A 88 0.51 2.85 -12.00
CA ILE A 88 -0.11 2.85 -10.67
C ILE A 88 0.20 4.14 -9.94
N VAL A 89 1.44 4.61 -9.98
CA VAL A 89 1.84 5.85 -9.33
C VAL A 89 1.14 7.04 -9.97
N ASN A 90 1.11 7.11 -11.30
CA ASN A 90 0.44 8.20 -12.00
C ASN A 90 -1.06 8.24 -11.67
N ASP A 91 -1.73 7.10 -11.69
CA ASP A 91 -3.15 7.03 -11.34
C ASP A 91 -3.38 7.43 -9.88
N SER A 92 -2.52 6.97 -8.98
CA SER A 92 -2.62 7.31 -7.56
C SER A 92 -2.48 8.82 -7.35
N LEU A 93 -1.49 9.44 -7.99
CA LEU A 93 -1.27 10.88 -7.87
C LEU A 93 -2.42 11.70 -8.45
N ALA A 94 -3.04 11.20 -9.51
CA ALA A 94 -4.13 11.90 -10.20
C ALA A 94 -5.49 11.73 -9.52
N LYS A 95 -5.74 10.57 -8.93
CA LYS A 95 -7.10 10.16 -8.53
C LYS A 95 -7.33 10.10 -7.02
N LEU A 96 -6.31 9.81 -6.23
CA LEU A 96 -6.50 9.59 -4.80
C LEU A 96 -6.39 10.89 -4.01
N LYS A 97 -7.32 11.08 -3.07
CA LYS A 97 -7.33 12.24 -2.18
C LYS A 97 -6.59 11.90 -0.90
N GLY A 98 -5.81 12.84 -0.40
CA GLY A 98 -5.13 12.71 0.89
C GLY A 98 -3.94 11.76 0.88
N LEU A 99 -3.47 11.35 -0.31
CA LEU A 99 -2.37 10.41 -0.43
C LEU A 99 -1.09 10.99 0.16
N LYS A 100 -0.43 10.23 1.03
CA LYS A 100 0.80 10.62 1.72
C LYS A 100 1.98 9.72 1.37
N THR A 101 1.74 8.46 1.03
CA THR A 101 2.79 7.45 0.90
C THR A 101 2.55 6.51 -0.27
N ILE A 102 3.61 6.26 -1.03
CA ILE A 102 3.69 5.16 -2.00
C ILE A 102 4.63 4.12 -1.41
N TRP A 103 4.16 2.88 -1.32
CA TRP A 103 4.95 1.77 -0.77
C TRP A 103 5.08 0.68 -1.80
N MET A 104 6.33 0.32 -2.14
CA MET A 104 6.65 -0.76 -3.09
C MET A 104 7.17 -1.96 -2.32
N GLN A 105 6.54 -3.12 -2.54
CA GLN A 105 6.87 -4.36 -1.85
C GLN A 105 8.28 -4.85 -2.16
N ILE A 106 8.73 -5.87 -1.43
CA ILE A 106 10.04 -6.51 -1.65
C ILE A 106 10.17 -6.91 -3.12
N GLY A 107 11.28 -6.57 -3.72
CA GLY A 107 11.59 -6.83 -5.12
C GLY A 107 11.01 -5.80 -6.07
N ILE A 108 10.31 -4.79 -5.58
CA ILE A 108 9.68 -3.78 -6.43
C ILE A 108 10.35 -2.44 -6.19
N LYS A 109 10.97 -1.93 -7.26
CA LYS A 109 11.63 -0.62 -7.28
C LYS A 109 11.34 0.05 -8.61
N HIS A 110 11.20 1.37 -8.59
CA HIS A 110 11.10 2.16 -9.82
C HIS A 110 11.55 3.58 -9.54
N GLU A 111 12.81 3.87 -9.89
CA GLU A 111 13.47 5.10 -9.48
C GLU A 111 12.75 6.36 -9.96
N SER A 112 12.39 6.43 -11.25
CA SER A 112 11.77 7.64 -11.78
C SER A 112 10.38 7.88 -11.19
N SER A 113 9.60 6.84 -10.94
CA SER A 113 8.30 6.97 -10.27
C SER A 113 8.47 7.39 -8.82
N ALA A 114 9.47 6.86 -8.13
CA ALA A 114 9.77 7.23 -6.75
C ALA A 114 10.16 8.71 -6.66
N GLN A 115 11.03 9.19 -7.57
CA GLN A 115 11.43 10.58 -7.61
C GLN A 115 10.25 11.50 -7.88
N LYS A 116 9.39 11.13 -8.83
CA LYS A 116 8.20 11.92 -9.15
C LYS A 116 7.30 12.09 -7.94
N ALA A 117 7.04 11.01 -7.22
CA ALA A 117 6.21 11.05 -6.02
C ALA A 117 6.87 11.89 -4.92
N ARG A 118 8.16 11.74 -4.70
CA ARG A 118 8.89 12.52 -3.70
C ARG A 118 8.89 14.01 -4.02
N GLN A 119 9.02 14.36 -5.29
CA GLN A 119 8.97 15.77 -5.72
C GLN A 119 7.62 16.42 -5.43
N LEU A 120 6.56 15.61 -5.36
CA LEU A 120 5.22 16.08 -5.03
C LEU A 120 4.94 16.02 -3.51
N GLY A 121 5.98 15.77 -2.72
CA GLY A 121 5.87 15.79 -1.26
C GLY A 121 5.45 14.48 -0.62
N LEU A 122 5.37 13.39 -1.38
CA LEU A 122 4.98 12.10 -0.81
C LEU A 122 6.18 11.36 -0.22
N ASN A 123 5.89 10.52 0.78
CA ASN A 123 6.83 9.53 1.25
C ASN A 123 6.87 8.38 0.24
N VAL A 124 8.05 7.83 -0.01
CA VAL A 124 8.19 6.66 -0.89
C VAL A 124 9.08 5.64 -0.21
N ILE A 125 8.56 4.43 -0.07
CA ILE A 125 9.31 3.28 0.44
C ILE A 125 9.40 2.27 -0.69
N GLU A 126 10.59 1.73 -0.93
CA GLU A 126 10.83 0.75 -1.98
C GLU A 126 11.44 -0.51 -1.40
N ASP A 127 11.08 -1.67 -1.99
CA ASP A 127 11.72 -2.95 -1.68
C ASP A 127 11.60 -3.33 -0.20
N ARG A 128 10.42 -3.09 0.38
CA ARG A 128 10.12 -3.47 1.77
C ARG A 128 8.70 -3.98 1.87
N CYS A 129 8.43 -4.76 2.92
CA CYS A 129 7.08 -5.27 3.19
C CYS A 129 6.50 -4.55 4.42
N PRO A 130 5.35 -3.89 4.32
CA PRO A 130 4.78 -3.17 5.47
C PRO A 130 4.42 -4.10 6.63
N LYS A 131 4.04 -5.35 6.35
CA LYS A 131 3.82 -6.34 7.41
C LYS A 131 5.09 -6.60 8.20
N ILE A 132 6.19 -6.87 7.48
CA ILE A 132 7.49 -7.18 8.12
C ILE A 132 7.97 -5.97 8.91
N GLU A 133 7.89 -4.78 8.34
CA GLU A 133 8.33 -3.56 9.02
C GLU A 133 7.46 -3.24 10.23
N HIS A 134 6.14 -3.39 10.11
CA HIS A 134 5.24 -3.17 11.23
C HIS A 134 5.53 -4.14 12.37
N GLN A 135 5.70 -5.42 12.05
CA GLN A 135 5.98 -6.46 13.03
C GLN A 135 7.32 -6.21 13.74
N ARG A 136 8.34 -5.80 12.98
CA ARG A 136 9.66 -5.51 13.51
C ARG A 136 9.64 -4.29 14.45
N LEU A 137 8.87 -3.25 14.08
CA LEU A 137 8.87 -1.98 14.79
C LEU A 137 7.91 -1.93 15.97
N PHE A 138 6.77 -2.61 15.86
CA PHE A 138 5.69 -2.55 16.86
C PHE A 138 5.43 -3.89 17.56
N GLY A 139 6.01 -4.97 17.07
CA GLY A 139 5.80 -6.32 17.63
C GLY A 139 4.34 -6.74 17.51
N GLU A 140 3.78 -7.26 18.61
CA GLU A 140 2.40 -7.69 18.67
C GLU A 140 1.42 -6.55 18.93
N LEU A 141 1.89 -5.32 19.10
CA LEU A 141 1.05 -4.18 19.40
C LEU A 141 0.19 -3.80 18.21
N ARG A 142 -1.03 -3.39 18.51
CA ARG A 142 -1.92 -2.83 17.50
C ARG A 142 -1.48 -1.42 17.18
N LYS A 143 -1.85 -0.97 15.98
CA LYS A 143 -1.71 0.43 15.64
C LYS A 143 -2.52 1.27 16.63
N ALA A 144 -1.88 2.25 17.18
CA ALA A 144 -2.54 3.16 18.13
C ALA A 144 -3.45 4.14 17.40
#